data_a9aa75c304ad3262ff3ecb17717705dc
#
_entry.id   a9aa75c304ad3262ff3ecb17717705dc
#
_cell.length_a   1.000
_cell.length_b   1.000
_cell.length_c   1.000
_cell.angle_alpha   90.00
_cell.angle_beta   90.00
_cell.angle_gamma   90.00
#
_symmetry.space_group_name_H-M   'P 1'
#
loop_
_entity.id
_entity.type
_entity.pdbx_description
1 polymer ?
#
loop_
_entity_poly.entity_id
_entity_poly.type
_entity_poly.pdbx_seq_one_letter_code
_entity_poly.pdbx_strand_id
1 'polypeptide(L)'
;MPYEQIIMLLMFWSKNLHVAKGVADKLIRRHPHVFSDTVVSSSSEVLENWEAQKAVEKGRTSAIDGVPLAQPALPLVSKLLYRASKSNYQLPKVESMKLPDEMNQDQFGELLLNLISQAVDKGLDPEAALRGAAKTLITQIKAHEAR
;
A
#
# COMPACT_ATOMS: atom_id res chain seq x y z
N MET A 1 -34.29 27.15 18.95
CA MET A 1 -33.00 26.46 18.93
C MET A 1 -31.92 27.44 19.33
N PRO A 2 -31.00 27.11 20.25
CA PRO A 2 -29.92 28.01 20.62
C PRO A 2 -28.98 28.20 19.41
N TYR A 3 -28.53 29.43 19.20
CA TYR A 3 -27.65 29.83 18.10
C TYR A 3 -26.40 28.97 17.96
N GLU A 4 -25.89 28.46 19.06
CA GLU A 4 -24.71 27.54 19.11
C GLU A 4 -24.93 26.25 18.36
N GLN A 5 -26.12 25.65 18.41
CA GLN A 5 -26.44 24.41 17.68
C GLN A 5 -26.50 24.66 16.17
N ILE A 6 -27.00 25.82 15.75
CA ILE A 6 -27.05 26.20 14.33
C ILE A 6 -25.62 26.40 13.79
N ILE A 7 -24.76 27.07 14.54
CA ILE A 7 -23.36 27.27 14.17
C ILE A 7 -22.62 25.96 14.09
N MET A 8 -22.81 25.03 15.06
CA MET A 8 -22.20 23.69 15.01
C MET A 8 -22.65 22.88 13.80
N LEU A 9 -23.95 22.92 13.46
CA LEU A 9 -24.47 22.26 12.27
C LEU A 9 -23.88 22.84 10.98
N LEU A 10 -23.80 24.15 10.85
CA LEU A 10 -23.20 24.81 9.69
C LEU A 10 -21.72 24.49 9.54
N MET A 11 -20.96 24.44 10.63
CA MET A 11 -19.55 24.02 10.63
C MET A 11 -19.39 22.56 10.26
N PHE A 12 -20.27 21.67 10.74
CA PHE A 12 -20.28 20.26 10.37
C PHE A 12 -20.58 20.06 8.88
N TRP A 13 -21.60 20.76 8.34
CA TRP A 13 -21.94 20.71 6.92
C TRP A 13 -20.84 21.28 6.03
N SER A 14 -20.24 22.39 6.43
CA SER A 14 -19.12 23.03 5.70
C SER A 14 -17.90 22.10 5.62
N LYS A 15 -17.52 21.45 6.72
CA LYS A 15 -16.41 20.46 6.72
C LYS A 15 -16.71 19.25 5.84
N ASN A 16 -17.94 18.73 5.89
CA ASN A 16 -18.33 17.58 5.06
C ASN A 16 -18.38 17.93 3.58
N LEU A 17 -18.82 19.14 3.22
CA LEU A 17 -18.83 19.64 1.84
C LEU A 17 -17.40 19.77 1.28
N HIS A 18 -16.44 20.25 2.08
CA HIS A 18 -15.03 20.31 1.69
C HIS A 18 -14.42 18.95 1.50
N VAL A 19 -14.73 17.97 2.37
CA VAL A 19 -14.28 16.59 2.22
C VAL A 19 -14.88 15.97 0.95
N ALA A 20 -16.17 16.10 0.74
CA ALA A 20 -16.86 15.58 -0.45
C ALA A 20 -16.29 16.17 -1.75
N LYS A 21 -16.08 17.50 -1.78
CA LYS A 21 -15.46 18.17 -2.91
C LYS A 21 -14.03 17.65 -3.14
N GLY A 22 -13.21 17.55 -2.10
CA GLY A 22 -11.85 17.05 -2.21
C GLY A 22 -11.76 15.61 -2.71
N VAL A 23 -12.74 14.77 -2.36
CA VAL A 23 -12.85 13.40 -2.89
C VAL A 23 -13.26 13.42 -4.36
N ALA A 24 -14.27 14.21 -4.73
CA ALA A 24 -14.74 14.35 -6.10
C ALA A 24 -13.62 14.86 -7.04
N ASP A 25 -12.94 15.95 -6.66
CA ASP A 25 -11.83 16.52 -7.41
C ASP A 25 -10.70 15.48 -7.61
N LYS A 26 -10.43 14.67 -6.58
CA LYS A 26 -9.44 13.60 -6.66
C LYS A 26 -9.86 12.48 -7.61
N LEU A 27 -11.13 12.08 -7.58
CA LEU A 27 -11.67 11.05 -8.47
C LEU A 27 -11.63 11.52 -9.93
N ILE A 28 -12.07 12.74 -10.20
CA ILE A 28 -12.06 13.33 -11.55
C ILE A 28 -10.63 13.33 -12.12
N ARG A 29 -9.65 13.85 -11.36
CA ARG A 29 -8.26 13.88 -11.81
C ARG A 29 -7.66 12.50 -12.08
N ARG A 30 -8.03 11.49 -11.27
CA ARG A 30 -7.44 10.14 -11.36
C ARG A 30 -8.13 9.21 -12.33
N HIS A 31 -9.25 9.62 -12.91
CA HIS A 31 -9.99 8.84 -13.90
C HIS A 31 -10.20 9.65 -15.19
N PRO A 32 -9.11 10.12 -15.84
CA PRO A 32 -9.24 10.90 -17.05
C PRO A 32 -9.94 10.14 -18.18
N HIS A 33 -9.88 8.81 -18.19
CA HIS A 33 -10.61 7.95 -19.11
C HIS A 33 -12.14 7.97 -18.92
N VAL A 34 -12.64 8.51 -17.79
CA VAL A 34 -14.07 8.68 -17.51
C VAL A 34 -14.51 10.14 -17.70
N PHE A 35 -13.63 11.09 -17.36
CA PHE A 35 -13.97 12.51 -17.28
C PHE A 35 -13.28 13.38 -18.34
N SER A 36 -12.45 12.79 -19.22
CA SER A 36 -11.82 13.46 -20.36
C SER A 36 -11.70 12.51 -21.55
N ASP A 37 -11.13 12.97 -22.65
CA ASP A 37 -11.00 12.22 -23.92
C ASP A 37 -9.86 11.18 -23.91
N THR A 38 -9.35 10.80 -22.74
CA THR A 38 -8.27 9.81 -22.64
C THR A 38 -8.80 8.41 -22.91
N VAL A 39 -8.37 7.82 -24.03
CA VAL A 39 -8.71 6.44 -24.37
C VAL A 39 -7.74 5.49 -23.66
N VAL A 40 -8.27 4.46 -23.01
CA VAL A 40 -7.51 3.38 -22.39
C VAL A 40 -7.96 2.04 -22.96
N SER A 41 -7.01 1.15 -23.21
CA SER A 41 -7.24 -0.12 -23.88
C SER A 41 -7.50 -1.28 -22.91
N SER A 42 -7.13 -1.14 -21.63
CA SER A 42 -7.25 -2.20 -20.64
C SER A 42 -7.39 -1.67 -19.21
N SER A 43 -7.91 -2.53 -18.33
CA SER A 43 -7.96 -2.23 -16.88
C SER A 43 -6.58 -2.11 -16.23
N SER A 44 -5.56 -2.78 -16.75
CA SER A 44 -4.18 -2.64 -16.30
C SER A 44 -3.63 -1.25 -16.62
N GLU A 45 -3.90 -0.73 -17.79
CA GLU A 45 -3.51 0.63 -18.20
C GLU A 45 -4.17 1.71 -17.32
N VAL A 46 -5.46 1.52 -16.99
CA VAL A 46 -6.15 2.40 -16.02
C VAL A 46 -5.43 2.43 -14.69
N LEU A 47 -5.04 1.26 -14.17
CA LEU A 47 -4.35 1.14 -12.89
C LEU A 47 -2.95 1.77 -12.92
N GLU A 48 -2.22 1.60 -14.01
CA GLU A 48 -0.90 2.20 -14.20
C GLU A 48 -0.97 3.74 -14.27
N ASN A 49 -1.90 4.27 -15.05
CA ASN A 49 -2.15 5.70 -15.14
C ASN A 49 -2.55 6.31 -13.78
N TRP A 50 -3.40 5.62 -13.03
CA TRP A 50 -3.82 6.05 -11.69
C TRP A 50 -2.66 6.08 -10.69
N GLU A 51 -1.79 5.05 -10.69
CA GLU A 51 -0.61 5.02 -9.81
C GLU A 51 0.43 6.06 -10.24
N ALA A 52 0.64 6.30 -11.53
CA ALA A 52 1.52 7.33 -12.05
C ALA A 52 1.07 8.74 -11.61
N GLN A 53 -0.21 9.06 -11.81
CA GLN A 53 -0.77 10.35 -11.37
C GLN A 53 -0.64 10.54 -9.85
N LYS A 54 -0.89 9.49 -9.09
CA LYS A 54 -0.75 9.51 -7.62
C LYS A 54 0.72 9.69 -7.17
N ALA A 55 1.68 9.23 -7.96
CA ALA A 55 3.10 9.46 -7.68
C ALA A 55 3.47 10.93 -7.91
N VAL A 56 3.03 11.50 -9.03
CA VAL A 56 3.25 12.93 -9.35
C VAL A 56 2.58 13.85 -8.33
N GLU A 57 1.30 13.63 -7.99
CA GLU A 57 0.56 14.42 -7.00
C GLU A 57 1.26 14.48 -5.63
N LYS A 58 1.98 13.43 -5.27
CA LYS A 58 2.67 13.32 -3.97
C LYS A 58 4.14 13.67 -4.00
N GLY A 59 4.68 14.05 -5.16
CA GLY A 59 6.10 14.37 -5.32
C GLY A 59 7.01 13.21 -4.88
N ARG A 60 6.64 11.96 -5.20
CA ARG A 60 7.40 10.79 -4.77
C ARG A 60 8.72 10.71 -5.50
N THR A 61 9.80 10.54 -4.75
CA THR A 61 11.15 10.29 -5.25
C THR A 61 11.54 8.81 -5.21
N SER A 62 10.82 8.02 -4.41
CA SER A 62 10.98 6.56 -4.30
C SER A 62 9.63 5.85 -4.52
N ALA A 63 9.65 4.65 -5.10
CA ALA A 63 8.47 3.81 -5.27
C ALA A 63 7.74 3.54 -3.94
N ILE A 64 8.46 3.49 -2.84
CA ILE A 64 7.92 3.21 -1.51
C ILE A 64 7.48 4.45 -0.74
N ASP A 65 7.68 5.66 -1.26
CA ASP A 65 7.26 6.89 -0.59
C ASP A 65 5.75 6.94 -0.36
N GLY A 66 5.37 7.40 0.84
CA GLY A 66 3.97 7.47 1.28
C GLY A 66 3.34 6.11 1.58
N VAL A 67 4.11 5.04 1.78
CA VAL A 67 3.64 3.82 2.42
C VAL A 67 3.54 4.08 3.92
N PRO A 68 2.34 3.91 4.54
CA PRO A 68 2.20 4.09 5.99
C PRO A 68 3.00 3.03 6.74
N LEU A 69 4.04 3.44 7.47
CA LEU A 69 4.92 2.50 8.19
C LEU A 69 4.30 1.96 9.50
N ALA A 70 3.25 2.62 10.01
CA ALA A 70 2.56 2.23 11.24
C ALA A 70 1.54 1.09 11.07
N GLN A 71 1.26 0.66 9.84
CA GLN A 71 0.36 -0.48 9.61
C GLN A 71 0.97 -1.80 10.10
N PRO A 72 0.17 -2.87 10.33
CA PRO A 72 0.68 -4.20 10.69
C PRO A 72 1.72 -4.71 9.67
N ALA A 73 2.67 -5.56 10.15
CA ALA A 73 3.84 -5.91 9.35
C ALA A 73 3.51 -6.67 8.05
N LEU A 74 2.53 -7.56 8.07
CA LEU A 74 2.17 -8.33 6.87
C LEU A 74 1.62 -7.44 5.74
N PRO A 75 0.61 -6.57 5.95
CA PRO A 75 0.20 -5.60 4.94
C PRO A 75 1.31 -4.63 4.54
N LEU A 76 2.18 -4.23 5.48
CA LEU A 76 3.32 -3.37 5.19
C LEU A 76 4.25 -4.03 4.17
N VAL A 77 4.71 -5.25 4.47
CA VAL A 77 5.64 -6.00 3.59
C VAL A 77 5.01 -6.27 2.23
N SER A 78 3.76 -6.74 2.20
CA SER A 78 3.03 -6.97 0.95
C SER A 78 2.98 -5.72 0.07
N LYS A 79 2.73 -4.55 0.66
CA LYS A 79 2.68 -3.28 -0.07
C LYS A 79 4.06 -2.81 -0.53
N LEU A 80 5.10 -3.01 0.28
CA LEU A 80 6.48 -2.69 -0.10
C LEU A 80 6.91 -3.53 -1.30
N LEU A 81 6.69 -4.85 -1.27
CA LEU A 81 7.03 -5.78 -2.35
C LEU A 81 6.26 -5.45 -3.64
N TYR A 82 4.95 -5.20 -3.54
CA TYR A 82 4.15 -4.79 -4.70
C TYR A 82 4.70 -3.52 -5.36
N ARG A 83 5.11 -2.52 -4.57
CA ARG A 83 5.66 -1.28 -5.13
C ARG A 83 7.09 -1.45 -5.65
N ALA A 84 7.89 -2.24 -4.96
CA ALA A 84 9.25 -2.55 -5.39
C ALA A 84 9.28 -3.26 -6.74
N SER A 85 8.33 -4.17 -7.00
CA SER A 85 8.22 -4.84 -8.30
C SER A 85 7.94 -3.88 -9.46
N LYS A 86 7.28 -2.73 -9.18
CA LYS A 86 7.04 -1.68 -10.19
C LYS A 86 8.29 -0.83 -10.50
N SER A 87 9.30 -0.84 -9.62
CA SER A 87 10.60 -0.19 -9.82
C SER A 87 11.70 -1.18 -10.24
N ASN A 88 11.32 -2.34 -10.76
CA ASN A 88 12.21 -3.44 -11.15
C ASN A 88 13.09 -4.01 -10.03
N TYR A 89 12.78 -3.69 -8.77
CA TYR A 89 13.45 -4.33 -7.65
C TYR A 89 12.87 -5.73 -7.41
N GLN A 90 13.75 -6.71 -7.32
CA GLN A 90 13.39 -8.08 -6.97
C GLN A 90 14.08 -8.47 -5.66
N LEU A 91 13.29 -8.98 -4.72
CA LEU A 91 13.85 -9.56 -3.51
C LEU A 91 14.71 -10.78 -3.87
N PRO A 92 15.94 -10.89 -3.34
CA PRO A 92 16.74 -12.11 -3.53
C PRO A 92 15.97 -13.34 -3.06
N LYS A 93 15.87 -14.33 -3.95
CA LYS A 93 15.20 -15.60 -3.64
C LYS A 93 16.12 -16.49 -2.81
N VAL A 94 15.57 -17.08 -1.77
CA VAL A 94 16.25 -18.09 -0.96
C VAL A 94 15.75 -19.47 -1.39
N GLU A 95 16.56 -20.22 -2.11
CA GLU A 95 16.19 -21.52 -2.69
C GLU A 95 15.63 -22.51 -1.64
N SER A 96 16.20 -22.52 -0.43
CA SER A 96 15.74 -23.39 0.67
C SER A 96 14.36 -23.05 1.23
N MET A 97 13.76 -21.95 0.80
CA MET A 97 12.43 -21.48 1.25
C MET A 97 11.43 -21.33 0.09
N LYS A 98 11.66 -22.08 -1.00
CA LYS A 98 10.75 -22.06 -2.14
C LYS A 98 9.43 -22.75 -1.76
N LEU A 99 8.33 -22.06 -2.00
CA LEU A 99 7.00 -22.66 -1.83
C LEU A 99 6.72 -23.66 -2.95
N PRO A 100 5.99 -24.77 -2.67
CA PRO A 100 5.50 -25.68 -3.71
C PRO A 100 4.66 -24.93 -4.75
N ASP A 101 4.81 -25.33 -6.04
CA ASP A 101 4.14 -24.63 -7.14
C ASP A 101 2.60 -24.76 -7.07
N GLU A 102 2.07 -25.85 -6.50
CA GLU A 102 0.62 -26.13 -6.38
C GLU A 102 0.03 -25.75 -5.02
N MET A 103 0.75 -24.95 -4.20
CA MET A 103 0.26 -24.55 -2.88
C MET A 103 -0.96 -23.64 -3.01
N ASN A 104 -2.08 -24.04 -2.39
CA ASN A 104 -3.29 -23.23 -2.31
C ASN A 104 -3.27 -22.28 -1.09
N GLN A 105 -4.30 -21.41 -1.00
CA GLN A 105 -4.42 -20.40 0.06
C GLN A 105 -4.50 -21.01 1.47
N ASP A 106 -5.22 -22.12 1.63
CA ASP A 106 -5.41 -22.77 2.94
C ASP A 106 -4.10 -23.37 3.42
N GLN A 107 -3.40 -24.12 2.55
CA GLN A 107 -2.07 -24.69 2.84
C GLN A 107 -1.04 -23.62 3.18
N PHE A 108 -1.10 -22.46 2.49
CA PHE A 108 -0.23 -21.33 2.82
C PHE A 108 -0.59 -20.73 4.20
N GLY A 109 -1.88 -20.64 4.53
CA GLY A 109 -2.36 -20.22 5.85
C GLY A 109 -1.86 -21.13 6.97
N GLU A 110 -1.93 -22.46 6.78
CA GLU A 110 -1.43 -23.44 7.74
C GLU A 110 0.10 -23.34 7.92
N LEU A 111 0.85 -23.15 6.82
CA LEU A 111 2.29 -22.93 6.90
C LEU A 111 2.64 -21.69 7.73
N LEU A 112 1.96 -20.57 7.48
CA LEU A 112 2.15 -19.34 8.26
C LEU A 112 1.82 -19.55 9.73
N LEU A 113 0.70 -20.20 10.03
CA LEU A 113 0.28 -20.49 11.40
C LEU A 113 1.34 -21.34 12.12
N ASN A 114 1.87 -22.36 11.46
CA ASN A 114 2.90 -23.25 12.00
C ASN A 114 4.21 -22.49 12.26
N LEU A 115 4.64 -21.62 11.33
CA LEU A 115 5.82 -20.77 11.53
C LEU A 115 5.66 -19.80 12.70
N ILE A 116 4.47 -19.18 12.83
CA ILE A 116 4.16 -18.30 13.95
C ILE A 116 4.17 -19.06 15.27
N SER A 117 3.55 -20.25 15.33
CA SER A 117 3.57 -21.10 16.53
C SER A 117 4.99 -21.42 16.96
N GLN A 118 5.84 -21.88 16.04
CA GLN A 118 7.25 -22.18 16.35
C GLN A 118 8.04 -20.95 16.80
N ALA A 119 7.75 -19.78 16.26
CA ALA A 119 8.38 -18.53 16.70
C ALA A 119 7.98 -18.20 18.15
N VAL A 120 6.70 -18.31 18.48
CA VAL A 120 6.17 -18.06 19.83
C VAL A 120 6.79 -19.04 20.84
N ASP A 121 6.90 -20.34 20.51
CA ASP A 121 7.51 -21.36 21.36
C ASP A 121 8.99 -21.05 21.66
N LYS A 122 9.66 -20.33 20.76
CA LYS A 122 11.05 -19.85 20.94
C LYS A 122 11.14 -18.45 21.59
N GLY A 123 10.02 -17.88 22.02
CA GLY A 123 9.98 -16.55 22.61
C GLY A 123 10.22 -15.41 21.61
N LEU A 124 10.03 -15.67 20.31
CA LEU A 124 10.15 -14.64 19.27
C LEU A 124 8.79 -13.98 19.02
N ASP A 125 8.81 -12.69 18.72
CA ASP A 125 7.63 -11.92 18.29
C ASP A 125 7.60 -11.86 16.74
N PRO A 126 6.67 -12.58 16.07
CA PRO A 126 6.61 -12.63 14.60
C PRO A 126 6.30 -11.27 13.97
N GLU A 127 5.47 -10.45 14.61
CA GLU A 127 5.14 -9.10 14.12
C GLU A 127 6.37 -8.20 14.19
N ALA A 128 7.07 -8.18 15.33
CA ALA A 128 8.28 -7.39 15.50
C ALA A 128 9.41 -7.86 14.56
N ALA A 129 9.57 -9.17 14.38
CA ALA A 129 10.55 -9.76 13.47
C ALA A 129 10.29 -9.35 12.02
N LEU A 130 9.04 -9.49 11.53
CA LEU A 130 8.68 -9.11 10.16
C LEU A 130 8.76 -7.59 9.95
N ARG A 131 8.45 -6.80 10.98
CA ARG A 131 8.62 -5.34 10.95
C ARG A 131 10.11 -4.94 10.87
N GLY A 132 10.98 -5.66 11.55
CA GLY A 132 12.44 -5.51 11.42
C GLY A 132 12.91 -5.80 9.99
N ALA A 133 12.47 -6.91 9.41
CA ALA A 133 12.75 -7.27 8.02
C ALA A 133 12.21 -6.21 7.02
N ALA A 134 11.04 -5.63 7.28
CA ALA A 134 10.48 -4.55 6.47
C ALA A 134 11.38 -3.32 6.44
N LYS A 135 12.01 -2.95 7.57
CA LYS A 135 12.96 -1.82 7.62
C LYS A 135 14.20 -2.09 6.75
N THR A 136 14.73 -3.30 6.81
CA THR A 136 15.85 -3.73 5.96
C THR A 136 15.46 -3.69 4.48
N LEU A 137 14.28 -4.20 4.14
CA LEU A 137 13.73 -4.16 2.78
C LEU A 137 13.62 -2.71 2.25
N ILE A 138 13.11 -1.78 3.06
CA ILE A 138 13.03 -0.35 2.70
C ILE A 138 14.41 0.20 2.34
N THR A 139 15.43 -0.11 3.13
CA THR A 139 16.80 0.33 2.87
C THR A 139 17.35 -0.24 1.57
N GLN A 140 17.09 -1.53 1.31
CA GLN A 140 17.53 -2.21 0.07
C GLN A 140 16.86 -1.63 -1.18
N ILE A 141 15.54 -1.35 -1.12
CA ILE A 141 14.80 -0.73 -2.24
C ILE A 141 15.37 0.65 -2.55
N LYS A 142 15.55 1.51 -1.53
CA LYS A 142 16.14 2.85 -1.73
C LYS A 142 17.55 2.82 -2.28
N ALA A 143 18.38 1.88 -1.82
CA ALA A 143 19.73 1.70 -2.35
C ALA A 143 19.74 1.18 -3.81
N HIS A 144 18.73 0.40 -4.20
CA HIS A 144 18.56 -0.04 -5.59
C HIS A 144 18.15 1.13 -6.50
N GLU A 145 17.22 1.97 -6.06
CA GLU A 145 16.72 3.11 -6.81
C GLU A 145 17.75 4.24 -6.96
N ALA A 146 18.77 4.29 -6.09
CA ALA A 146 19.84 5.29 -6.13
C ALA A 146 21.00 4.94 -7.08
N ARG A 147 20.95 3.77 -7.74
CA ARG A 147 21.97 3.31 -8.71
C ARG A 147 21.61 3.73 -10.12
#